data_98e7999dedaa1a9543af538a365b3f23
#
_entry.id   98e7999dedaa1a9543af538a365b3f23
#
_cell.length_a   1.000
_cell.length_b   1.000
_cell.length_c   1.000
_cell.angle_alpha   90.00
_cell.angle_beta   90.00
_cell.angle_gamma   90.00
#
_symmetry.space_group_name_H-M   'P 1'
#
loop_
_entity.id
_entity.type
_entity.pdbx_description
1 polymer ?
#
loop_
_entity_poly.entity_id
_entity_poly.type
_entity_poly.pdbx_seq_one_letter_code
_entity_poly.pdbx_strand_id
1 'polypeptide(L)'
;QESRGLGDVYKRQEAGVYIVAQVTGGILGSALLWLITGTMGIEGTGANGFEEPYLLAAFVAEAVFTFIFVLTVLGTTDRDNSSPHFAGLAIGLTLVLVHIVCIPVTGTSVNPARSIGPALFAGVEAISQLWLFIVAPIVGAVVAVPVWKTIKGN
;
A
#
# COMPACT_ATOMS: atom_id res chain seq x y z
N GLN A 1 12.36 10.98 -30.00
CA GLN A 1 12.16 11.74 -28.74
C GLN A 1 10.69 12.07 -28.48
N GLU A 2 9.95 12.48 -29.52
CA GLU A 2 8.49 12.78 -29.39
C GLU A 2 7.65 11.57 -28.98
N SER A 3 7.92 10.40 -29.55
CA SER A 3 7.20 9.18 -29.20
C SER A 3 7.47 8.68 -27.77
N ARG A 4 8.65 8.94 -27.21
CA ARG A 4 8.97 8.66 -25.79
C ARG A 4 8.25 9.62 -24.86
N GLY A 5 8.17 10.91 -25.22
CA GLY A 5 7.44 11.90 -24.41
C GLY A 5 5.96 11.62 -24.33
N LEU A 6 5.31 11.25 -25.43
CA LEU A 6 3.90 10.86 -25.48
C LEU A 6 3.63 9.59 -24.67
N GLY A 7 4.50 8.58 -24.74
CA GLY A 7 4.40 7.36 -23.95
C GLY A 7 4.49 7.61 -22.44
N ASP A 8 5.35 8.54 -22.02
CA ASP A 8 5.51 8.88 -20.59
C ASP A 8 4.32 9.70 -20.07
N VAL A 9 3.75 10.59 -20.88
CA VAL A 9 2.52 11.33 -20.54
C VAL A 9 1.34 10.36 -20.38
N TYR A 10 1.21 9.39 -21.30
CA TYR A 10 0.16 8.39 -21.26
C TYR A 10 0.25 7.51 -20.00
N LYS A 11 1.44 7.05 -19.65
CA LYS A 11 1.67 6.28 -18.42
C LYS A 11 1.35 7.05 -17.15
N ARG A 12 1.61 8.35 -17.11
CA ARG A 12 1.27 9.21 -15.97
C ARG A 12 -0.23 9.40 -15.84
N GLN A 13 -0.95 9.54 -16.96
CA GLN A 13 -2.41 9.61 -16.95
C GLN A 13 -3.04 8.31 -16.48
N GLU A 14 -2.55 7.17 -16.96
CA GLU A 14 -2.99 5.86 -16.48
C GLU A 14 -2.77 5.70 -14.97
N ALA A 15 -1.58 6.08 -14.45
CA ALA A 15 -1.30 6.04 -13.02
C ALA A 15 -2.29 6.88 -12.20
N GLY A 16 -2.64 8.08 -12.69
CA GLY A 16 -3.66 8.92 -12.05
C GLY A 16 -5.02 8.24 -11.98
N VAL A 17 -5.47 7.62 -13.07
CA VAL A 17 -6.74 6.89 -13.12
C VAL A 17 -6.73 5.70 -12.14
N TYR A 18 -5.61 4.95 -12.08
CA TYR A 18 -5.45 3.84 -11.13
C TYR A 18 -5.54 4.33 -9.68
N ILE A 19 -4.87 5.43 -9.34
CA ILE A 19 -4.91 5.99 -7.98
C ILE A 19 -6.34 6.37 -7.60
N VAL A 20 -7.04 7.09 -8.48
CA VAL A 20 -8.45 7.49 -8.23
C VAL A 20 -9.33 6.26 -8.07
N ALA A 21 -9.21 5.27 -8.94
CA ALA A 21 -9.99 4.05 -8.88
C ALA A 21 -9.73 3.26 -7.58
N GLN A 22 -8.46 3.14 -7.16
CA GLN A 22 -8.09 2.45 -5.92
C GLN A 22 -8.61 3.18 -4.68
N VAL A 23 -8.48 4.50 -4.61
CA VAL A 23 -9.00 5.29 -3.49
C VAL A 23 -10.52 5.20 -3.43
N THR A 24 -11.20 5.35 -4.57
CA THR A 24 -12.66 5.23 -4.64
C THR A 24 -13.12 3.83 -4.22
N GLY A 25 -12.47 2.78 -4.72
CA GLY A 25 -12.75 1.40 -4.33
C GLY A 25 -12.51 1.16 -2.84
N GLY A 26 -11.43 1.71 -2.28
CA GLY A 26 -11.13 1.66 -0.85
C GLY A 26 -12.22 2.34 0.00
N ILE A 27 -12.70 3.51 -0.42
CA ILE A 27 -13.78 4.23 0.26
C ILE A 27 -15.09 3.44 0.20
N LEU A 28 -15.47 2.95 -0.98
CA LEU A 28 -16.71 2.17 -1.16
C LEU A 28 -16.68 0.86 -0.36
N GLY A 29 -15.55 0.15 -0.38
CA GLY A 29 -15.36 -1.06 0.42
C GLY A 29 -15.44 -0.80 1.93
N SER A 30 -14.85 0.30 2.39
CA SER A 30 -14.92 0.72 3.79
C SER A 30 -16.32 1.17 4.20
N ALA A 31 -17.05 1.84 3.33
CA ALA A 31 -18.45 2.21 3.56
C ALA A 31 -19.34 0.97 3.72
N LEU A 32 -19.14 -0.03 2.86
CA LEU A 32 -19.85 -1.30 2.95
C LEU A 32 -19.51 -2.04 4.26
N LEU A 33 -18.23 -2.10 4.62
CA LEU A 33 -17.80 -2.71 5.87
C LEU A 33 -18.39 -1.98 7.07
N TRP A 34 -18.34 -0.65 7.09
CA TRP A 34 -18.94 0.16 8.14
C TRP A 34 -20.44 -0.10 8.29
N LEU A 35 -21.17 -0.23 7.19
CA LEU A 35 -22.57 -0.59 7.21
C LEU A 35 -22.79 -1.97 7.82
N ILE A 36 -22.01 -2.97 7.42
CA ILE A 36 -22.12 -4.34 7.95
C ILE A 36 -21.81 -4.37 9.46
N THR A 37 -20.68 -3.80 9.87
CA THR A 37 -20.27 -3.81 11.29
C THR A 37 -21.23 -3.02 12.16
N GLY A 38 -21.73 -1.88 11.66
CA GLY A 38 -22.73 -1.07 12.36
C GLY A 38 -24.05 -1.81 12.62
N THR A 39 -24.52 -2.61 11.65
CA THR A 39 -25.71 -3.45 11.87
C THR A 39 -25.50 -4.59 12.86
N MET A 40 -24.25 -5.00 13.07
CA MET A 40 -23.88 -6.05 14.03
C MET A 40 -23.49 -5.50 15.42
N GLY A 41 -23.45 -4.18 15.59
CA GLY A 41 -22.96 -3.55 16.82
C GLY A 41 -21.46 -3.78 17.06
N ILE A 42 -20.68 -4.03 16.01
CA ILE A 42 -19.23 -4.24 16.06
C ILE A 42 -18.57 -2.92 15.73
N GLU A 43 -17.69 -2.46 16.60
CA GLU A 43 -16.86 -1.28 16.34
C GLU A 43 -15.62 -1.63 15.51
N GLY A 44 -15.24 -0.71 14.63
CA GLY A 44 -14.00 -0.79 13.85
C GLY A 44 -14.22 -1.09 12.38
N THR A 45 -13.50 -0.34 11.54
CA THR A 45 -13.52 -0.44 10.08
C THR A 45 -12.19 -0.97 9.53
N GLY A 46 -11.30 -1.48 10.39
CA GLY A 46 -9.97 -1.91 10.01
C GLY A 46 -9.05 -0.74 9.66
N ALA A 47 -9.27 0.42 10.28
CA ALA A 47 -8.39 1.57 10.16
C ALA A 47 -7.00 1.26 10.72
N ASN A 48 -6.00 1.90 10.14
CA ASN A 48 -4.64 1.87 10.65
C ASN A 48 -4.47 2.90 11.76
N GLY A 49 -3.59 2.58 12.71
CA GLY A 49 -3.27 3.48 13.81
C GLY A 49 -1.97 3.07 14.50
N PHE A 50 -1.48 3.94 15.37
CA PHE A 50 -0.34 3.69 16.24
C PHE A 50 -0.49 4.52 17.52
N GLU A 51 0.09 4.04 18.62
CA GLU A 51 0.19 4.85 19.85
C GLU A 51 1.32 5.86 19.72
N GLU A 52 1.11 7.09 20.24
CA GLU A 52 2.05 8.22 20.12
C GLU A 52 3.51 7.89 20.45
N PRO A 53 3.86 7.12 21.49
CA PRO A 53 5.26 6.78 21.75
C PRO A 53 5.92 5.97 20.63
N TYR A 54 5.13 5.34 19.75
CA TYR A 54 5.61 4.40 18.74
C TYR A 54 5.59 4.94 17.30
N LEU A 55 5.46 6.27 17.13
CA LEU A 55 5.45 6.90 15.81
C LEU A 55 6.62 6.47 14.93
N LEU A 56 7.85 6.46 15.49
CA LEU A 56 9.02 6.03 14.73
C LEU A 56 8.94 4.55 14.33
N ALA A 57 8.50 3.69 15.25
CA ALA A 57 8.33 2.26 14.97
C ALA A 57 7.27 2.03 13.88
N ALA A 58 6.15 2.75 13.93
CA ALA A 58 5.11 2.72 12.93
C ALA A 58 5.62 3.17 11.55
N PHE A 59 6.36 4.28 11.50
CA PHE A 59 6.94 4.79 10.26
C PHE A 59 7.94 3.81 9.64
N VAL A 60 8.85 3.29 10.45
CA VAL A 60 9.86 2.31 9.99
C VAL A 60 9.20 1.02 9.52
N ALA A 61 8.22 0.49 10.26
CA ALA A 61 7.50 -0.70 9.86
C ALA A 61 6.81 -0.50 8.50
N GLU A 62 6.02 0.55 8.34
CA GLU A 62 5.31 0.82 7.09
C GLU A 62 6.27 1.05 5.91
N ALA A 63 7.37 1.78 6.10
CA ALA A 63 8.35 2.04 5.05
C ALA A 63 9.10 0.75 4.65
N VAL A 64 9.61 -0.02 5.62
CA VAL A 64 10.40 -1.24 5.36
C VAL A 64 9.54 -2.32 4.73
N PHE A 65 8.33 -2.55 5.25
CA PHE A 65 7.49 -3.61 4.71
C PHE A 65 6.84 -3.23 3.37
N THR A 66 6.59 -1.96 3.12
CA THR A 66 6.25 -1.50 1.77
C THR A 66 7.43 -1.67 0.81
N PHE A 67 8.65 -1.35 1.23
CA PHE A 67 9.85 -1.59 0.44
C PHE A 67 9.97 -3.07 0.03
N ILE A 68 9.85 -3.99 0.99
CA ILE A 68 9.92 -5.44 0.73
C ILE A 68 8.80 -5.87 -0.23
N PHE A 69 7.58 -5.40 0.01
CA PHE A 69 6.43 -5.73 -0.82
C PHE A 69 6.61 -5.24 -2.27
N VAL A 70 6.98 -3.97 -2.44
CA VAL A 70 7.21 -3.38 -3.77
C VAL A 70 8.39 -4.04 -4.48
N LEU A 71 9.46 -4.36 -3.76
CA LEU A 71 10.60 -5.08 -4.33
C LEU A 71 10.18 -6.46 -4.87
N THR A 72 9.34 -7.18 -4.12
CA THR A 72 8.74 -8.45 -4.60
C THR A 72 7.90 -8.25 -5.85
N VAL A 73 7.05 -7.21 -5.87
CA VAL A 73 6.23 -6.89 -7.06
C VAL A 73 7.13 -6.62 -8.26
N LEU A 74 8.13 -5.74 -8.12
CA LEU A 74 9.06 -5.40 -9.19
C LEU A 74 9.80 -6.65 -9.72
N GLY A 75 10.28 -7.52 -8.82
CA GLY A 75 11.00 -8.72 -9.20
C GLY A 75 10.14 -9.76 -9.90
N THR A 76 8.93 -9.96 -9.41
CA THR A 76 8.04 -11.01 -9.94
C THR A 76 7.31 -10.59 -11.21
N THR A 77 7.14 -9.29 -11.45
CA THR A 77 6.48 -8.75 -12.65
C THR A 77 7.48 -8.25 -13.71
N ASP A 78 8.76 -8.43 -13.47
CA ASP A 78 9.78 -8.07 -14.45
C ASP A 78 9.64 -8.91 -15.73
N ARG A 79 9.92 -8.28 -16.88
CA ARG A 79 9.81 -8.94 -18.19
C ARG A 79 10.77 -10.11 -18.37
N ASP A 80 11.90 -10.06 -17.67
CA ASP A 80 12.92 -11.10 -17.74
C ASP A 80 12.71 -12.19 -16.67
N ASN A 81 11.59 -12.16 -15.95
CA ASN A 81 11.25 -13.18 -14.97
C ASN A 81 11.00 -14.52 -15.67
N SER A 82 11.80 -15.52 -15.31
CA SER A 82 11.70 -16.89 -15.84
C SER A 82 10.44 -17.65 -15.42
N SER A 83 9.74 -17.17 -14.41
CA SER A 83 8.57 -17.83 -13.80
C SER A 83 7.38 -16.89 -13.57
N PRO A 84 6.87 -16.21 -14.62
CA PRO A 84 5.83 -15.19 -14.47
C PRO A 84 4.50 -15.75 -13.91
N HIS A 85 4.24 -17.04 -14.09
CA HIS A 85 3.03 -17.69 -13.59
C HIS A 85 2.94 -17.74 -12.07
N PHE A 86 4.06 -17.64 -11.36
CA PHE A 86 4.11 -17.60 -9.90
C PHE A 86 4.07 -16.19 -9.30
N ALA A 87 4.05 -15.13 -10.13
CA ALA A 87 4.08 -13.75 -9.65
C ALA A 87 2.95 -13.46 -8.66
N GLY A 88 1.73 -13.82 -9.00
CA GLY A 88 0.57 -13.61 -8.13
C GLY A 88 0.68 -14.32 -6.78
N LEU A 89 1.19 -15.56 -6.78
CA LEU A 89 1.41 -16.32 -5.55
C LEU A 89 2.49 -15.67 -4.68
N ALA A 90 3.62 -15.28 -5.27
CA ALA A 90 4.71 -14.63 -4.55
C ALA A 90 4.27 -13.30 -3.93
N ILE A 91 3.55 -12.47 -4.69
CA ILE A 91 2.99 -11.20 -4.21
C ILE A 91 2.00 -11.45 -3.07
N GLY A 92 1.08 -12.38 -3.21
CA GLY A 92 0.09 -12.72 -2.20
C GLY A 92 0.72 -13.24 -0.90
N LEU A 93 1.68 -14.16 -0.99
CA LEU A 93 2.39 -14.68 0.17
C LEU A 93 3.22 -13.59 0.87
N THR A 94 3.88 -12.72 0.12
CA THR A 94 4.60 -11.58 0.70
C THR A 94 3.63 -10.67 1.46
N LEU A 95 2.47 -10.39 0.92
CA LEU A 95 1.47 -9.58 1.60
C LEU A 95 0.96 -10.26 2.89
N VAL A 96 0.76 -11.57 2.88
CA VAL A 96 0.42 -12.34 4.09
C VAL A 96 1.52 -12.21 5.15
N LEU A 97 2.78 -12.40 4.78
CA LEU A 97 3.92 -12.26 5.72
C LEU A 97 3.99 -10.84 6.31
N VAL A 98 3.83 -9.82 5.47
CA VAL A 98 3.79 -8.43 5.91
C VAL A 98 2.66 -8.21 6.93
N HIS A 99 1.47 -8.75 6.70
CA HIS A 99 0.35 -8.62 7.62
C HIS A 99 0.60 -9.34 8.96
N ILE A 100 1.16 -10.54 8.93
CA ILE A 100 1.50 -11.27 10.17
C ILE A 100 2.41 -10.44 11.09
N VAL A 101 3.37 -9.69 10.50
CA VAL A 101 4.33 -8.90 11.28
C VAL A 101 3.77 -7.52 11.67
N CYS A 102 3.08 -6.85 10.75
CA CYS A 102 2.73 -5.44 10.93
C CYS A 102 1.35 -5.20 11.54
N ILE A 103 0.43 -6.18 11.54
CA ILE A 103 -0.89 -5.99 12.18
C ILE A 103 -0.74 -5.56 13.65
N PRO A 104 0.11 -6.17 14.48
CA PRO A 104 0.28 -5.75 15.88
C PRO A 104 0.91 -4.36 16.04
N VAL A 105 1.55 -3.81 15.00
CA VAL A 105 2.27 -2.53 15.07
C VAL A 105 1.39 -1.37 14.61
N THR A 106 0.72 -1.53 13.47
CA THR A 106 0.00 -0.42 12.80
C THR A 106 -1.36 -0.83 12.24
N GLY A 107 -1.75 -2.11 12.36
CA GLY A 107 -2.85 -2.67 11.60
C GLY A 107 -2.52 -2.88 10.12
N THR A 108 -1.28 -2.73 9.72
CA THR A 108 -0.71 -2.90 8.36
C THR A 108 -1.39 -2.08 7.29
N SER A 109 -0.74 -1.02 6.85
CA SER A 109 -1.16 -0.27 5.66
C SER A 109 -0.52 -0.80 4.39
N VAL A 110 0.77 -0.56 4.24
CA VAL A 110 1.61 -0.76 3.04
C VAL A 110 0.96 -0.26 1.74
N ASN A 111 -0.13 0.49 1.87
CA ASN A 111 -0.93 1.01 0.74
C ASN A 111 -1.76 2.23 1.17
N PRO A 112 -1.47 3.44 0.65
CA PRO A 112 -2.22 4.63 0.99
C PRO A 112 -3.74 4.53 0.75
N ALA A 113 -4.16 3.94 -0.36
CA ALA A 113 -5.57 3.80 -0.70
C ALA A 113 -6.32 2.89 0.29
N ARG A 114 -5.64 1.83 0.79
CA ARG A 114 -6.15 0.92 1.82
C ARG A 114 -6.35 1.65 3.15
N SER A 115 -5.57 2.68 3.44
CA SER A 115 -5.69 3.43 4.72
C SER A 115 -6.67 4.58 4.63
N ILE A 116 -6.78 5.25 3.49
CA ILE A 116 -7.70 6.37 3.29
C ILE A 116 -9.16 5.93 3.51
N GLY A 117 -9.57 4.82 2.91
CA GLY A 117 -10.94 4.34 3.01
C GLY A 117 -11.42 4.18 4.46
N PRO A 118 -10.81 3.29 5.26
CA PRO A 118 -11.21 3.06 6.64
C PRO A 118 -11.08 4.27 7.55
N ALA A 119 -10.08 5.13 7.35
CA ALA A 119 -9.86 6.32 8.17
C ALA A 119 -11.06 7.29 8.14
N LEU A 120 -11.73 7.40 6.99
CA LEU A 120 -12.91 8.26 6.84
C LEU A 120 -14.09 7.82 7.71
N PHE A 121 -14.15 6.57 8.12
CA PHE A 121 -15.23 5.98 8.93
C PHE A 121 -14.81 5.69 10.37
N ALA A 122 -13.51 5.79 10.70
CA ALA A 122 -12.97 5.46 12.01
C ALA A 122 -12.83 6.66 12.96
N GLY A 123 -13.06 7.88 12.48
CA GLY A 123 -13.06 9.09 13.29
C GLY A 123 -11.78 9.91 13.20
N VAL A 124 -11.71 10.96 14.03
CA VAL A 124 -10.70 12.02 13.94
C VAL A 124 -9.28 11.51 14.18
N GLU A 125 -9.11 10.55 15.08
CA GLU A 125 -7.79 10.00 15.40
C GLU A 125 -7.17 9.29 14.20
N ALA A 126 -7.91 8.42 13.53
CA ALA A 126 -7.46 7.73 12.33
C ALA A 126 -7.13 8.71 11.18
N ILE A 127 -7.91 9.77 11.04
CA ILE A 127 -7.65 10.84 10.05
C ILE A 127 -6.37 11.61 10.41
N SER A 128 -6.15 11.91 11.69
CA SER A 128 -4.96 12.66 12.14
C SER A 128 -3.66 11.87 11.91
N GLN A 129 -3.71 10.54 11.97
CA GLN A 129 -2.57 9.66 11.76
C GLN A 129 -2.39 9.23 10.29
N LEU A 130 -3.38 9.50 9.42
CA LEU A 130 -3.40 9.04 8.02
C LEU A 130 -2.16 9.47 7.22
N TRP A 131 -1.57 10.63 7.54
CA TRP A 131 -0.38 11.13 6.87
C TRP A 131 0.79 10.14 6.91
N LEU A 132 0.97 9.43 8.03
CA LEU A 132 2.01 8.42 8.17
C LEU A 132 1.78 7.27 7.19
N PHE A 133 0.56 6.79 7.08
CA PHE A 133 0.15 5.70 6.19
C PHE A 133 0.12 6.06 4.71
N ILE A 134 0.32 7.34 4.40
CA ILE A 134 0.56 7.82 3.03
C ILE A 134 2.07 7.96 2.80
N VAL A 135 2.77 8.67 3.70
CA VAL A 135 4.18 9.02 3.49
C VAL A 135 5.12 7.82 3.62
N ALA A 136 4.99 7.03 4.68
CA ALA A 136 5.89 5.91 4.93
C ALA A 136 5.84 4.84 3.82
N PRO A 137 4.67 4.38 3.33
CA PRO A 137 4.61 3.50 2.17
C PRO A 137 5.21 4.10 0.91
N ILE A 138 4.99 5.39 0.63
CA ILE A 138 5.61 6.06 -0.52
C ILE A 138 7.13 6.05 -0.41
N VAL A 139 7.69 6.34 0.76
CA VAL A 139 9.13 6.28 1.00
C VAL A 139 9.66 4.87 0.73
N GLY A 140 9.02 3.84 1.27
CA GLY A 140 9.39 2.44 1.02
C GLY A 140 9.38 2.07 -0.47
N ALA A 141 8.30 2.45 -1.16
CA ALA A 141 8.16 2.19 -2.60
C ALA A 141 9.22 2.92 -3.45
N VAL A 142 9.50 4.19 -3.13
CA VAL A 142 10.52 4.99 -3.84
C VAL A 142 11.91 4.38 -3.67
N VAL A 143 12.25 3.91 -2.47
CA VAL A 143 13.54 3.25 -2.20
C VAL A 143 13.66 1.89 -2.89
N ALA A 144 12.57 1.16 -3.07
CA ALA A 144 12.58 -0.14 -3.74
C ALA A 144 13.03 -0.05 -5.22
N VAL A 145 12.71 1.04 -5.92
CA VAL A 145 13.01 1.20 -7.34
C VAL A 145 14.51 1.18 -7.65
N PRO A 146 15.36 2.03 -7.04
CA PRO A 146 16.80 1.99 -7.30
C PRO A 146 17.44 0.69 -6.84
N VAL A 147 16.99 0.13 -5.72
CA VAL A 147 17.49 -1.17 -5.22
C VAL A 147 17.20 -2.27 -6.23
N TRP A 148 15.96 -2.32 -6.76
CA TRP A 148 15.62 -3.29 -7.81
C TRP A 148 16.50 -3.12 -9.06
N LYS A 149 16.69 -1.90 -9.53
CA LYS A 149 17.58 -1.63 -10.68
C LYS A 149 19.01 -2.12 -10.46
N THR A 150 19.52 -2.01 -9.23
CA THR A 150 20.86 -2.49 -8.87
C THR A 150 20.92 -4.02 -8.85
N ILE A 151 19.90 -4.69 -8.30
CA ILE A 151 19.83 -6.15 -8.21
C ILE A 151 19.67 -6.79 -9.59
N LYS A 152 18.78 -6.20 -10.41
CA LYS A 152 18.52 -6.73 -11.76
C LYS A 152 19.76 -6.67 -12.66
N GLY A 153 20.66 -5.74 -12.43
CA GLY A 153 21.79 -5.47 -13.34
C GLY A 153 21.33 -4.70 -14.59
N ASN A 154 22.31 -4.37 -15.41
CA ASN A 154 22.06 -3.73 -16.72
C ASN A 154 21.74 -4.77 -17.76
#